data_e67ba3874975ffbffd69de99ea1069d8
#
_entry.id   e67ba3874975ffbffd69de99ea1069d8
#
_cell.length_a   1.000
_cell.length_b   1.000
_cell.length_c   1.000
_cell.angle_alpha   90.00
_cell.angle_beta   90.00
_cell.angle_gamma   90.00
#
_symmetry.space_group_name_H-M   'P 1'
#
loop_
_entity.id
_entity.type
_entity.pdbx_description
1 polymer ?
#
loop_
_entity_poly.entity_id
_entity_poly.type
_entity_poly.pdbx_seq_one_letter_code
_entity_poly.pdbx_strand_id
1 'polypeptide(L)'
;QVTGGRQLDGFAALIRDVGIAAGFGPDEIFFNAAVPIPGYYRPQKNWDVVFLRGVQLVAAIELKSQSGSFGNNFNNRSEEALGVARDFWTAYREKAFGVIAPPWLGYFLFVEDSEASTHPVALGKSPIPPMDVFVGSSYLRRYEILCERLMLERDYHAAALVLSDKDTATVRDGGGGVSAYAFFKSLYLFLRARS
;
A
#
# COMPACT_ATOMS: atom_id res chain seq x y z
N GLN A 1 -2.99 -14.41 14.19
CA GLN A 1 -2.54 -14.48 12.77
C GLN A 1 -3.66 -14.87 11.77
N VAL A 2 -4.77 -15.44 12.22
CA VAL A 2 -5.85 -15.93 11.33
C VAL A 2 -6.80 -14.81 10.86
N THR A 3 -6.97 -13.75 11.62
CA THR A 3 -7.90 -12.64 11.31
C THR A 3 -7.38 -11.67 10.25
N GLY A 4 -6.08 -11.37 10.23
CA GLY A 4 -5.48 -10.49 9.22
C GLY A 4 -5.52 -11.06 7.79
N GLY A 5 -5.39 -12.38 7.63
CA GLY A 5 -5.46 -13.04 6.33
C GLY A 5 -6.84 -12.94 5.68
N ARG A 6 -7.92 -13.20 6.42
CA ARG A 6 -9.29 -13.14 5.89
C ARG A 6 -9.73 -11.75 5.44
N GLN A 7 -9.25 -10.72 6.12
CA GLN A 7 -9.54 -9.34 5.74
C GLN A 7 -8.82 -8.96 4.45
N LEU A 8 -7.55 -9.36 4.29
CA LEU A 8 -6.79 -9.19 3.05
C LEU A 8 -7.46 -9.92 1.87
N ASP A 9 -8.03 -11.11 2.09
CA ASP A 9 -8.75 -11.86 1.05
C ASP A 9 -10.00 -11.10 0.55
N GLY A 10 -10.75 -10.45 1.46
CA GLY A 10 -11.90 -9.62 1.09
C GLY A 10 -11.51 -8.40 0.23
N PHE A 11 -10.40 -7.76 0.57
CA PHE A 11 -9.90 -6.63 -0.23
C PHE A 11 -9.26 -7.07 -1.55
N ALA A 12 -8.63 -8.24 -1.60
CA ALA A 12 -8.16 -8.81 -2.85
C ALA A 12 -9.34 -9.08 -3.82
N ALA A 13 -10.48 -9.57 -3.30
CA ALA A 13 -11.70 -9.73 -4.09
C ALA A 13 -12.21 -8.38 -4.62
N LEU A 14 -12.24 -7.33 -3.78
CA LEU A 14 -12.65 -5.99 -4.18
C LEU A 14 -11.71 -5.39 -5.24
N ILE A 15 -10.40 -5.59 -5.12
CA ILE A 15 -9.43 -5.17 -6.14
C ILE A 15 -9.71 -5.86 -7.48
N ARG A 16 -10.04 -7.16 -7.44
CA ARG A 16 -10.44 -7.92 -8.64
C ARG A 16 -11.69 -7.33 -9.28
N ASP A 17 -12.73 -7.08 -8.49
CA ASP A 17 -13.99 -6.51 -8.99
C ASP A 17 -13.78 -5.14 -9.63
N VAL A 18 -12.95 -4.30 -9.02
CA VAL A 18 -12.54 -3.01 -9.59
C VAL A 18 -11.83 -3.18 -10.93
N GLY A 19 -10.91 -4.15 -11.04
CA GLY A 19 -10.21 -4.47 -12.28
C GLY A 19 -11.15 -4.92 -13.38
N ILE A 20 -12.08 -5.85 -13.08
CA ILE A 20 -13.10 -6.35 -14.01
C ILE A 20 -14.02 -5.21 -14.45
N ALA A 21 -14.49 -4.38 -13.53
CA ALA A 21 -15.31 -3.21 -13.83
C ALA A 21 -14.58 -2.18 -14.71
N ALA A 22 -13.25 -2.11 -14.59
CA ALA A 22 -12.41 -1.26 -15.44
C ALA A 22 -12.11 -1.87 -16.82
N GLY A 23 -12.51 -3.14 -17.10
CA GLY A 23 -12.37 -3.80 -18.39
C GLY A 23 -11.17 -4.74 -18.50
N PHE A 24 -10.61 -5.20 -17.36
CA PHE A 24 -9.59 -6.25 -17.34
C PHE A 24 -10.22 -7.63 -17.24
N GLY A 25 -9.65 -8.60 -17.97
CA GLY A 25 -10.02 -10.00 -17.85
C GLY A 25 -9.50 -10.61 -16.54
N PRO A 26 -10.14 -11.70 -16.05
CA PRO A 26 -9.66 -12.40 -14.86
C PRO A 26 -8.22 -12.94 -14.98
N ASP A 27 -7.79 -13.24 -16.20
CA ASP A 27 -6.45 -13.72 -16.59
C ASP A 27 -5.41 -12.59 -16.71
N GLU A 28 -5.82 -11.33 -16.55
CA GLU A 28 -4.96 -10.16 -16.54
C GLU A 28 -4.71 -9.61 -15.12
N ILE A 29 -5.32 -10.24 -14.10
CA ILE A 29 -5.24 -9.82 -12.68
C ILE A 29 -4.62 -10.96 -11.87
N PHE A 30 -3.42 -10.75 -11.38
CA PHE A 30 -2.62 -11.76 -10.67
C PHE A 30 -2.51 -11.42 -9.19
N PHE A 31 -2.70 -12.42 -8.34
CA PHE A 31 -2.65 -12.31 -6.88
C PHE A 31 -1.57 -13.22 -6.31
N ASN A 32 -1.17 -12.93 -5.05
CA ASN A 32 -0.33 -13.81 -4.24
C ASN A 32 0.98 -14.23 -4.92
N ALA A 33 1.72 -13.26 -5.44
CA ALA A 33 3.03 -13.50 -6.06
C ALA A 33 3.01 -14.41 -7.31
N ALA A 34 1.86 -14.54 -7.98
CA ALA A 34 1.73 -15.37 -9.18
C ALA A 34 2.65 -14.89 -10.32
N VAL A 35 2.94 -13.58 -10.38
CA VAL A 35 3.84 -13.00 -11.39
C VAL A 35 4.90 -12.15 -10.68
N PRO A 36 6.16 -12.61 -10.65
CA PRO A 36 7.26 -11.80 -10.15
C PRO A 36 7.63 -10.70 -11.16
N ILE A 37 7.81 -9.49 -10.67
CA ILE A 37 8.18 -8.32 -11.47
C ILE A 37 9.68 -8.04 -11.28
N PRO A 38 10.46 -7.76 -12.35
CA PRO A 38 11.86 -7.38 -12.22
C PRO A 38 12.06 -6.21 -11.26
N GLY A 39 13.12 -6.26 -10.47
CA GLY A 39 13.58 -5.15 -9.65
C GLY A 39 14.85 -4.52 -10.24
N TYR A 40 15.29 -3.43 -9.66
CA TYR A 40 16.60 -2.82 -9.98
C TYR A 40 17.69 -3.27 -9.00
N TYR A 41 17.35 -3.25 -7.70
CA TYR A 41 18.29 -3.64 -6.62
C TYR A 41 18.19 -5.14 -6.27
N ARG A 42 17.27 -5.85 -6.89
CA ARG A 42 17.04 -7.29 -6.74
C ARG A 42 16.59 -7.88 -8.08
N PRO A 43 16.81 -9.19 -8.31
CA PRO A 43 16.38 -9.80 -9.58
C PRO A 43 14.89 -9.65 -9.85
N GLN A 44 14.06 -9.91 -8.83
CA GLN A 44 12.60 -9.90 -8.94
C GLN A 44 11.96 -9.60 -7.59
N LYS A 45 10.74 -9.05 -7.61
CA LYS A 45 9.87 -8.90 -6.45
C LYS A 45 8.51 -9.55 -6.72
N ASN A 46 8.05 -10.31 -5.76
CA ASN A 46 6.69 -10.79 -5.69
C ASN A 46 5.78 -9.67 -5.14
N TRP A 47 4.74 -9.37 -5.88
CA TRP A 47 3.73 -8.37 -5.50
C TRP A 47 2.46 -9.05 -5.05
N ASP A 48 1.70 -8.41 -4.16
CA ASP A 48 0.42 -8.96 -3.70
C ASP A 48 -0.63 -8.94 -4.81
N VAL A 49 -0.66 -7.87 -5.63
CA VAL A 49 -1.51 -7.80 -6.83
C VAL A 49 -0.76 -7.15 -7.98
N VAL A 50 -0.92 -7.74 -9.17
CA VAL A 50 -0.35 -7.23 -10.43
C VAL A 50 -1.43 -7.22 -11.51
N PHE A 51 -1.51 -6.13 -12.27
CA PHE A 51 -2.33 -6.03 -13.47
C PHE A 51 -1.42 -6.01 -14.70
N LEU A 52 -1.69 -6.90 -15.63
CA LEU A 52 -0.99 -6.96 -16.91
C LEU A 52 -1.98 -6.75 -18.07
N ARG A 53 -1.47 -6.19 -19.17
CA ARG A 53 -2.14 -6.21 -20.46
C ARG A 53 -1.19 -6.90 -21.45
N GLY A 54 -1.47 -8.18 -21.71
CA GLY A 54 -0.48 -9.05 -22.33
C GLY A 54 0.77 -9.17 -21.44
N VAL A 55 1.92 -8.70 -21.95
CA VAL A 55 3.19 -8.69 -21.19
C VAL A 55 3.49 -7.33 -20.56
N GLN A 56 2.61 -6.34 -20.70
CA GLN A 56 2.85 -5.00 -20.19
C GLN A 56 2.33 -4.84 -18.77
N LEU A 57 3.19 -4.38 -17.87
CA LEU A 57 2.81 -4.03 -16.52
C LEU A 57 1.94 -2.76 -16.52
N VAL A 58 0.72 -2.88 -16.01
CA VAL A 58 -0.24 -1.76 -15.90
C VAL A 58 -0.31 -1.23 -14.48
N ALA A 59 -0.41 -2.11 -13.48
CA ALA A 59 -0.43 -1.71 -12.08
C ALA A 59 0.18 -2.78 -11.17
N ALA A 60 0.72 -2.33 -10.04
CA ALA A 60 1.17 -3.19 -8.95
C ALA A 60 0.68 -2.64 -7.60
N ILE A 61 0.29 -3.52 -6.70
CA ILE A 61 -0.22 -3.15 -5.37
C ILE A 61 0.50 -3.96 -4.31
N GLU A 62 0.94 -3.27 -3.28
CA GLU A 62 1.46 -3.84 -2.05
C GLU A 62 0.40 -3.76 -0.96
N LEU A 63 0.07 -4.90 -0.35
CA LEU A 63 -0.87 -5.00 0.76
C LEU A 63 -0.10 -5.28 2.04
N LYS A 64 -0.31 -4.50 3.06
CA LYS A 64 0.34 -4.69 4.36
C LYS A 64 -0.68 -4.71 5.49
N SER A 65 -0.39 -5.48 6.50
CA SER A 65 -1.16 -5.49 7.74
C SER A 65 -0.25 -5.27 8.94
N GLN A 66 -0.76 -4.55 9.94
CA GLN A 66 -0.08 -4.31 11.20
C GLN A 66 -1.03 -4.55 12.36
N SER A 67 -0.79 -5.61 13.11
CA SER A 67 -1.49 -5.92 14.35
C SER A 67 -0.48 -6.08 15.49
N GLY A 68 -0.66 -5.31 16.56
CA GLY A 68 0.28 -5.28 17.69
C GLY A 68 1.69 -4.82 17.31
N SER A 69 2.62 -4.85 18.26
CA SER A 69 4.06 -4.54 18.07
C SER A 69 4.35 -3.27 17.26
N PHE A 70 3.50 -2.24 17.39
CA PHE A 70 3.55 -1.03 16.55
C PHE A 70 4.91 -0.34 16.61
N GLY A 71 5.52 -0.25 17.82
CA GLY A 71 6.81 0.43 18.00
C GLY A 71 7.95 -0.20 17.21
N ASN A 72 8.01 -1.52 17.18
CA ASN A 72 9.07 -2.25 16.47
C ASN A 72 8.86 -2.26 14.96
N ASN A 73 7.60 -2.18 14.52
CA ASN A 73 7.27 -2.40 13.11
C ASN A 73 7.04 -1.10 12.32
N PHE A 74 6.79 0.04 12.98
CA PHE A 74 6.54 1.30 12.26
C PHE A 74 7.73 1.69 11.36
N ASN A 75 8.94 1.67 11.90
CA ASN A 75 10.14 1.99 11.12
C ASN A 75 10.32 0.99 9.96
N ASN A 76 10.18 -0.31 10.24
CA ASN A 76 10.28 -1.34 9.20
C ASN A 76 9.27 -1.13 8.08
N ARG A 77 8.01 -0.81 8.41
CA ARG A 77 6.97 -0.52 7.40
C ARG A 77 7.32 0.71 6.56
N SER A 78 7.87 1.75 7.20
CA SER A 78 8.32 2.95 6.50
C SER A 78 9.48 2.65 5.55
N GLU A 79 10.50 1.93 6.02
CA GLU A 79 11.66 1.52 5.22
C GLU A 79 11.26 0.59 4.07
N GLU A 80 10.38 -0.39 4.32
CA GLU A 80 9.85 -1.29 3.30
C GLU A 80 9.10 -0.52 2.20
N ALA A 81 8.18 0.37 2.57
CA ALA A 81 7.40 1.14 1.61
C ALA A 81 8.29 2.02 0.72
N LEU A 82 9.22 2.76 1.32
CA LEU A 82 10.16 3.62 0.61
C LEU A 82 11.11 2.81 -0.28
N GLY A 83 11.69 1.71 0.24
CA GLY A 83 12.59 0.84 -0.49
C GLY A 83 11.93 0.16 -1.68
N VAL A 84 10.68 -0.29 -1.51
CA VAL A 84 9.88 -0.93 -2.58
C VAL A 84 9.58 0.08 -3.69
N ALA A 85 9.13 1.28 -3.34
CA ALA A 85 8.86 2.33 -4.32
C ALA A 85 10.13 2.74 -5.08
N ARG A 86 11.24 2.92 -4.37
CA ARG A 86 12.52 3.26 -4.98
C ARG A 86 13.00 2.19 -5.97
N ASP A 87 12.93 0.93 -5.59
CA ASP A 87 13.29 -0.21 -6.44
C ASP A 87 12.43 -0.24 -7.71
N PHE A 88 11.10 -0.13 -7.55
CA PHE A 88 10.14 -0.15 -8.64
C PHE A 88 10.35 0.97 -9.66
N TRP A 89 10.45 2.23 -9.18
CA TRP A 89 10.61 3.37 -10.07
C TRP A 89 11.98 3.42 -10.73
N THR A 90 13.03 2.89 -10.07
CA THR A 90 14.33 2.77 -10.69
C THR A 90 14.30 1.68 -11.77
N ALA A 91 13.70 0.51 -11.50
CA ALA A 91 13.52 -0.53 -12.52
C ALA A 91 12.73 -0.03 -13.73
N TYR A 92 11.68 0.78 -13.51
CA TYR A 92 10.91 1.39 -14.60
C TYR A 92 11.78 2.34 -15.44
N ARG A 93 12.53 3.25 -14.82
CA ARG A 93 13.41 4.20 -15.54
C ARG A 93 14.51 3.49 -16.34
N GLU A 94 15.03 2.40 -15.80
CA GLU A 94 16.04 1.54 -16.46
C GLU A 94 15.43 0.57 -17.48
N LYS A 95 14.12 0.67 -17.74
CA LYS A 95 13.38 -0.14 -18.73
C LYS A 95 13.36 -1.64 -18.43
N ALA A 96 13.47 -2.03 -17.14
CA ALA A 96 13.39 -3.43 -16.73
C ALA A 96 12.01 -4.06 -17.05
N PHE A 97 10.95 -3.24 -17.21
CA PHE A 97 9.61 -3.64 -17.63
C PHE A 97 9.41 -3.52 -19.16
N GLY A 98 10.47 -3.24 -19.93
CA GLY A 98 10.38 -2.82 -21.33
C GLY A 98 10.02 -1.34 -21.47
N VAL A 99 9.74 -0.91 -22.70
CA VAL A 99 9.30 0.46 -22.99
C VAL A 99 7.79 0.51 -22.88
N ILE A 100 7.29 0.89 -21.74
CA ILE A 100 5.87 1.00 -21.42
C ILE A 100 5.53 2.39 -20.87
N ALA A 101 4.26 2.75 -20.92
CA ALA A 101 3.79 3.92 -20.18
C ALA A 101 3.91 3.68 -18.66
N PRO A 102 4.06 4.74 -17.83
CA PRO A 102 4.22 4.59 -16.39
C PRO A 102 3.12 3.71 -15.78
N PRO A 103 3.46 2.62 -15.09
CA PRO A 103 2.47 1.79 -14.41
C PRO A 103 1.96 2.49 -13.14
N TRP A 104 0.78 2.10 -12.68
CA TRP A 104 0.24 2.58 -11.41
C TRP A 104 0.80 1.76 -10.24
N LEU A 105 1.17 2.43 -9.17
CA LEU A 105 1.69 1.81 -7.96
C LEU A 105 0.82 2.19 -6.76
N GLY A 106 0.31 1.19 -6.04
CA GLY A 106 -0.55 1.36 -4.86
C GLY A 106 0.01 0.72 -3.60
N TYR A 107 -0.25 1.36 -2.46
CA TYR A 107 0.08 0.87 -1.13
C TYR A 107 -1.17 0.82 -0.26
N PHE A 108 -1.53 -0.35 0.25
CA PHE A 108 -2.72 -0.53 1.05
C PHE A 108 -2.35 -1.10 2.42
N LEU A 109 -2.63 -0.35 3.48
CA LEU A 109 -2.23 -0.69 4.84
C LEU A 109 -3.45 -0.93 5.74
N PHE A 110 -3.49 -2.12 6.34
CA PHE A 110 -4.42 -2.46 7.41
C PHE A 110 -3.74 -2.28 8.75
N VAL A 111 -4.36 -1.53 9.65
CA VAL A 111 -3.88 -1.32 11.01
C VAL A 111 -4.94 -1.77 12.00
N GLU A 112 -4.53 -2.51 13.02
CA GLU A 112 -5.41 -2.85 14.12
C GLU A 112 -5.88 -1.58 14.85
N ASP A 113 -7.21 -1.42 14.97
CA ASP A 113 -7.83 -0.38 15.78
C ASP A 113 -7.81 -0.83 17.25
N SER A 114 -6.88 -0.32 18.01
CA SER A 114 -6.66 -0.67 19.39
C SER A 114 -6.15 0.54 20.19
N GLU A 115 -6.23 0.48 21.50
CA GLU A 115 -5.66 1.50 22.37
C GLU A 115 -4.17 1.74 22.06
N ALA A 116 -3.41 0.66 21.82
CA ALA A 116 -1.99 0.74 21.51
C ALA A 116 -1.68 1.44 20.17
N SER A 117 -2.61 1.44 19.21
CA SER A 117 -2.45 2.15 17.93
C SER A 117 -2.90 3.60 17.99
N THR A 118 -3.88 3.92 18.86
CA THR A 118 -4.57 5.23 18.87
C THR A 118 -4.05 6.20 19.93
N HIS A 119 -3.42 5.72 21.01
CA HIS A 119 -2.87 6.60 22.05
C HIS A 119 -1.59 7.30 21.61
N PRO A 120 -1.38 8.56 22.04
CA PRO A 120 -0.12 9.26 21.82
C PRO A 120 1.08 8.49 22.35
N VAL A 121 2.16 8.46 21.57
CA VAL A 121 3.39 7.75 21.92
C VAL A 121 4.54 8.72 22.12
N ALA A 122 5.22 8.57 23.25
CA ALA A 122 6.40 9.38 23.54
C ALA A 122 7.48 9.20 22.45
N LEU A 123 8.16 10.28 22.13
CA LEU A 123 9.31 10.28 21.25
C LEU A 123 10.59 10.06 22.07
N GLY A 124 11.57 9.41 21.47
CA GLY A 124 12.89 9.23 22.06
C GLY A 124 13.57 10.59 22.32
N LYS A 125 14.35 10.68 23.41
CA LYS A 125 15.16 11.86 23.68
C LYS A 125 16.27 12.00 22.62
N SER A 126 16.36 13.16 22.00
CA SER A 126 17.39 13.49 21.01
C SER A 126 17.80 14.95 21.14
N PRO A 127 19.08 15.30 20.94
CA PRO A 127 19.50 16.69 20.81
C PRO A 127 18.96 17.36 19.54
N ILE A 128 18.56 16.58 18.53
CA ILE A 128 17.90 17.07 17.32
C ILE A 128 16.42 16.77 17.46
N PRO A 129 15.55 17.78 17.56
CA PRO A 129 14.12 17.55 17.74
C PRO A 129 13.51 16.87 16.49
N PRO A 130 12.50 16.02 16.67
CA PRO A 130 11.74 15.48 15.54
C PRO A 130 10.91 16.58 14.89
N MET A 131 10.40 16.31 13.67
CA MET A 131 9.45 17.22 13.03
C MET A 131 8.17 17.34 13.86
N ASP A 132 7.62 18.55 13.96
CA ASP A 132 6.46 18.88 14.79
C ASP A 132 5.23 17.98 14.53
N VAL A 133 5.04 17.55 13.28
CA VAL A 133 3.94 16.65 12.89
C VAL A 133 3.92 15.32 13.66
N PHE A 134 5.05 14.91 14.22
CA PHE A 134 5.16 13.66 15.01
C PHE A 134 5.02 13.90 16.52
N VAL A 135 5.05 15.14 16.99
CA VAL A 135 4.92 15.44 18.41
C VAL A 135 3.52 15.08 18.89
N GLY A 136 3.42 14.26 19.93
CA GLY A 136 2.13 13.78 20.46
C GLY A 136 1.35 12.84 19.52
N SER A 137 1.98 12.35 18.45
CA SER A 137 1.32 11.43 17.52
C SER A 137 1.15 10.02 18.09
N SER A 138 0.04 9.38 17.78
CA SER A 138 -0.14 7.92 17.93
C SER A 138 0.51 7.17 16.77
N TYR A 139 0.62 5.84 16.87
CA TYR A 139 1.06 5.02 15.72
C TYR A 139 0.13 5.14 14.54
N LEU A 140 -1.18 5.17 14.77
CA LEU A 140 -2.16 5.41 13.73
C LEU A 140 -1.87 6.71 12.98
N ARG A 141 -1.69 7.83 13.70
CA ARG A 141 -1.35 9.11 13.07
C ARG A 141 -0.03 9.05 12.30
N ARG A 142 0.95 8.31 12.79
CA ARG A 142 2.23 8.12 12.06
C ARG A 142 2.04 7.33 10.76
N TYR A 143 1.17 6.32 10.72
CA TYR A 143 0.81 5.60 9.50
C TYR A 143 0.04 6.47 8.50
N GLU A 144 -0.87 7.33 8.99
CA GLU A 144 -1.53 8.33 8.14
C GLU A 144 -0.51 9.26 7.48
N ILE A 145 0.40 9.84 8.27
CA ILE A 145 1.48 10.70 7.78
C ILE A 145 2.36 9.97 6.76
N LEU A 146 2.68 8.71 7.01
CA LEU A 146 3.43 7.88 6.05
C LEU A 146 2.68 7.79 4.72
N CYS A 147 1.41 7.37 4.74
CA CYS A 147 0.59 7.23 3.53
C CYS A 147 0.42 8.58 2.79
N GLU A 148 0.17 9.68 3.52
CA GLU A 148 0.09 11.02 2.95
C GLU A 148 1.38 11.40 2.21
N ARG A 149 2.54 11.15 2.83
CA ARG A 149 3.86 11.48 2.26
C ARG A 149 4.24 10.60 1.09
N LEU A 150 3.93 9.32 1.13
CA LEU A 150 4.16 8.41 -0.01
C LEU A 150 3.46 8.90 -1.29
N MET A 151 2.27 9.49 -1.15
CA MET A 151 1.56 10.10 -2.28
C MET A 151 2.11 11.48 -2.65
N LEU A 152 2.43 12.31 -1.67
CA LEU A 152 2.96 13.66 -1.87
C LEU A 152 4.29 13.62 -2.64
N GLU A 153 5.18 12.71 -2.27
CA GLU A 153 6.48 12.50 -2.92
C GLU A 153 6.37 11.68 -4.23
N ARG A 154 5.15 11.26 -4.60
CA ARG A 154 4.87 10.46 -5.79
C ARG A 154 5.54 9.09 -5.80
N ASP A 155 5.87 8.55 -4.64
CA ASP A 155 6.33 7.19 -4.48
C ASP A 155 5.22 6.20 -4.82
N TYR A 156 3.97 6.53 -4.49
CA TYR A 156 2.77 5.79 -4.83
C TYR A 156 1.70 6.72 -5.42
N HIS A 157 0.92 6.21 -6.37
CA HIS A 157 -0.21 6.94 -6.94
C HIS A 157 -1.37 7.07 -5.97
N ALA A 158 -1.56 6.06 -5.14
CA ALA A 158 -2.50 6.07 -4.03
C ALA A 158 -1.98 5.21 -2.88
N ALA A 159 -2.24 5.68 -1.66
CA ALA A 159 -2.06 4.91 -0.45
C ALA A 159 -3.37 4.94 0.34
N ALA A 160 -3.75 3.80 0.92
CA ALA A 160 -4.93 3.69 1.79
C ALA A 160 -4.53 3.18 3.16
N LEU A 161 -5.21 3.71 4.18
CA LEU A 161 -5.15 3.25 5.55
C LEU A 161 -6.54 2.82 5.99
N VAL A 162 -6.67 1.57 6.38
CA VAL A 162 -7.91 0.99 6.88
C VAL A 162 -7.67 0.41 8.27
N LEU A 163 -8.55 0.74 9.19
CA LEU A 163 -8.51 0.23 10.55
C LEU A 163 -9.44 -0.97 10.69
N SER A 164 -9.00 -1.95 11.42
CA SER A 164 -9.73 -3.18 11.68
C SER A 164 -9.76 -3.45 13.18
N ASP A 165 -10.96 -3.55 13.73
CA ASP A 165 -11.18 -3.98 15.10
C ASP A 165 -11.19 -5.51 15.16
N LYS A 166 -10.39 -6.10 16.05
CA LYS A 166 -10.27 -7.56 16.18
C LYS A 166 -11.51 -8.21 16.78
N ASP A 167 -12.18 -7.52 17.70
CA ASP A 167 -13.24 -8.08 18.51
C ASP A 167 -14.57 -8.05 17.78
N THR A 168 -14.81 -6.97 17.03
CA THR A 168 -16.08 -6.74 16.30
C THR A 168 -15.98 -7.10 14.81
N ALA A 169 -14.79 -7.37 14.30
CA ALA A 169 -14.50 -7.54 12.87
C ALA A 169 -14.98 -6.35 12.00
N THR A 170 -15.22 -5.20 12.62
CA THR A 170 -15.57 -3.97 11.90
C THR A 170 -14.34 -3.37 11.22
N VAL A 171 -14.58 -2.74 10.09
CA VAL A 171 -13.56 -2.04 9.32
C VAL A 171 -13.93 -0.57 9.26
N ARG A 172 -12.98 0.29 9.57
CA ARG A 172 -13.12 1.74 9.52
C ARG A 172 -12.11 2.33 8.55
N ASP A 173 -12.57 3.23 7.70
CA ASP A 173 -11.70 3.93 6.75
C ASP A 173 -10.85 5.00 7.46
N GLY A 174 -9.61 5.16 7.05
CA GLY A 174 -8.72 6.23 7.55
C GLY A 174 -9.18 7.64 7.21
N GLY A 175 -10.09 7.77 6.23
CA GLY A 175 -10.65 9.07 5.82
C GLY A 175 -9.71 9.91 4.96
N GLY A 176 -10.21 11.06 4.50
CA GLY A 176 -9.42 12.00 3.71
C GLY A 176 -8.81 11.41 2.44
N GLY A 177 -7.60 11.84 2.11
CA GLY A 177 -6.86 11.39 0.92
C GLY A 177 -6.30 9.97 1.04
N VAL A 178 -6.26 9.39 2.24
CA VAL A 178 -5.76 8.03 2.52
C VAL A 178 -6.88 7.00 2.67
N SER A 179 -8.10 7.32 2.23
CA SER A 179 -9.25 6.45 2.34
C SER A 179 -9.21 5.30 1.33
N ALA A 180 -9.83 4.17 1.67
CA ALA A 180 -10.04 3.07 0.74
C ALA A 180 -10.83 3.52 -0.50
N TYR A 181 -11.85 4.37 -0.32
CA TYR A 181 -12.61 4.92 -1.44
C TYR A 181 -11.72 5.70 -2.42
N ALA A 182 -10.86 6.60 -1.93
CA ALA A 182 -9.96 7.37 -2.78
C ALA A 182 -8.97 6.46 -3.53
N PHE A 183 -8.46 5.42 -2.85
CA PHE A 183 -7.58 4.41 -3.44
C PHE A 183 -8.26 3.67 -4.60
N PHE A 184 -9.43 3.09 -4.36
CA PHE A 184 -10.15 2.31 -5.38
C PHE A 184 -10.62 3.19 -6.53
N LYS A 185 -11.03 4.42 -6.27
CA LYS A 185 -11.38 5.40 -7.31
C LYS A 185 -10.17 5.71 -8.20
N SER A 186 -9.00 5.96 -7.60
CA SER A 186 -7.75 6.20 -8.33
C SER A 186 -7.37 5.00 -9.20
N LEU A 187 -7.39 3.80 -8.61
CA LEU A 187 -7.12 2.55 -9.34
C LEU A 187 -8.08 2.36 -10.52
N TYR A 188 -9.38 2.46 -10.27
CA TYR A 188 -10.41 2.29 -11.30
C TYR A 188 -10.21 3.24 -12.48
N LEU A 189 -10.04 4.53 -12.21
CA LEU A 189 -9.87 5.54 -13.26
C LEU A 189 -8.61 5.30 -14.08
N PHE A 190 -7.51 4.90 -13.41
CA PHE A 190 -6.27 4.58 -14.11
C PHE A 190 -6.41 3.34 -14.99
N LEU A 191 -6.95 2.25 -14.45
CA LEU A 191 -7.16 1.00 -15.20
C LEU A 191 -8.12 1.23 -16.38
N ARG A 192 -9.21 1.98 -16.17
CA ARG A 192 -10.19 2.30 -17.22
C ARG A 192 -9.58 3.08 -18.37
N ALA A 193 -8.60 3.92 -18.12
CA ALA A 193 -7.87 4.64 -19.16
C ALA A 193 -6.88 3.74 -19.93
N ARG A 194 -6.65 2.50 -19.48
CA ARG A 194 -5.71 1.53 -20.05
C ARG A 194 -6.39 0.24 -20.55
N SER A 195 -7.73 0.16 -20.41
CA SER A 195 -8.53 -0.96 -20.88
C SER A 195 -8.79 -0.91 -22.39
#